data_4ef7f707b6d2b0a65feff27fe7c7f66b
#
_entry.id   4ef7f707b6d2b0a65feff27fe7c7f66b
#
_cell.length_a   1.000
_cell.length_b   1.000
_cell.length_c   1.000
_cell.angle_alpha   90.00
_cell.angle_beta   90.00
_cell.angle_gamma   90.00
#
_symmetry.space_group_name_H-M   'P 1'
#
loop_
_entity.id
_entity.type
_entity.pdbx_description
1 polymer ?
#
loop_
_entity_poly.entity_id
_entity_poly.type
_entity_poly.pdbx_seq_one_letter_code
_entity_poly.pdbx_strand_id
1 'polypeptide(L)'
;VLMNGSAMSKSRGNLVRLSEQLDIHGVDAIRLTMAFAGPPEDDIDWADVSPAASAKFLARAWRIAKDVDSEPTADFAAGDKGVRKATHQFLVGFEEAIEAHKFNVGVAKAMELTNALRKAIDQGVGPKDSAVREGAEELAKALSQFAPYTSEDMWQLLGHEPAVALAGFG
;
A
#
# COMPACT_ATOMS: atom_id res chain seq x y z
N VAL A 1 -15.90 14.20 10.84
CA VAL A 1 -14.45 14.01 10.86
C VAL A 1 -13.90 14.43 12.22
N LEU A 2 -13.06 13.59 12.81
CA LEU A 2 -12.50 13.79 14.15
C LEU A 2 -11.00 14.05 14.08
N MET A 3 -10.49 14.67 15.15
CA MET A 3 -9.06 14.88 15.37
C MET A 3 -8.78 14.66 16.87
N ASN A 4 -7.98 13.63 17.19
CA ASN A 4 -7.70 13.19 18.57
C ASN A 4 -8.98 12.99 19.41
N GLY A 5 -10.01 12.40 18.81
CA GLY A 5 -11.30 12.15 19.45
C GLY A 5 -12.24 13.34 19.56
N SER A 6 -11.84 14.53 19.06
CA SER A 6 -12.66 15.74 19.06
C SER A 6 -13.07 16.10 17.63
N ALA A 7 -14.30 16.61 17.47
CA ALA A 7 -14.77 17.08 16.17
C ALA A 7 -13.90 18.24 15.66
N MET A 8 -13.52 18.18 14.38
CA MET A 8 -12.73 19.24 13.75
C MET A 8 -13.60 20.46 13.45
N SER A 9 -13.11 21.65 13.79
CA SER A 9 -13.76 22.92 13.45
C SER A 9 -12.74 24.06 13.45
N LYS A 10 -13.04 25.14 12.70
CA LYS A 10 -12.19 26.33 12.67
C LYS A 10 -12.09 26.98 14.06
N SER A 11 -13.19 26.99 14.81
CA SER A 11 -13.23 27.63 16.13
C SER A 11 -12.40 26.90 17.18
N ARG A 12 -12.14 25.61 16.97
CA ARG A 12 -11.31 24.78 17.86
C ARG A 12 -9.83 24.78 17.48
N GLY A 13 -9.51 25.31 16.30
CA GLY A 13 -8.15 25.32 15.81
C GLY A 13 -7.62 23.95 15.38
N ASN A 14 -8.48 22.94 15.30
CA ASN A 14 -8.10 21.57 14.92
C ASN A 14 -8.55 21.17 13.52
N LEU A 15 -8.94 22.12 12.69
CA LEU A 15 -9.31 21.88 11.30
C LEU A 15 -8.07 21.53 10.47
N VAL A 16 -8.12 20.38 9.80
CA VAL A 16 -7.07 19.97 8.87
C VAL A 16 -7.42 20.50 7.47
N ARG A 17 -6.53 21.29 6.89
CA ARG A 17 -6.70 21.85 5.54
C ARG A 17 -6.14 20.89 4.51
N LEU A 18 -6.96 20.57 3.49
CA LEU A 18 -6.56 19.66 2.42
C LEU A 18 -5.29 20.15 1.70
N SER A 19 -5.22 21.45 1.39
CA SER A 19 -4.03 22.00 0.71
C SER A 19 -2.74 21.80 1.50
N GLU A 20 -2.78 21.97 2.81
CA GLU A 20 -1.62 21.73 3.67
C GLU A 20 -1.20 20.26 3.66
N GLN A 21 -2.16 19.35 3.69
CA GLN A 21 -1.89 17.91 3.65
C GLN A 21 -1.32 17.48 2.30
N LEU A 22 -1.80 18.04 1.20
CA LEU A 22 -1.26 17.77 -0.14
C LEU A 22 0.19 18.23 -0.27
N ASP A 23 0.53 19.40 0.29
CA ASP A 23 1.89 19.94 0.25
C ASP A 23 2.86 19.12 1.10
N ILE A 24 2.40 18.61 2.25
CA ILE A 24 3.25 17.89 3.22
C ILE A 24 3.40 16.41 2.83
N HIS A 25 2.33 15.74 2.44
CA HIS A 25 2.30 14.28 2.29
C HIS A 25 2.08 13.79 0.86
N GLY A 26 1.71 14.67 -0.05
CA GLY A 26 1.41 14.32 -1.43
C GLY A 26 0.01 13.74 -1.61
N VAL A 27 -0.43 13.71 -2.86
CA VAL A 27 -1.79 13.29 -3.22
C VAL A 27 -2.04 11.81 -2.91
N ASP A 28 -1.03 10.95 -3.08
CA ASP A 28 -1.17 9.52 -2.81
C ASP A 28 -1.49 9.23 -1.35
N ALA A 29 -0.80 9.91 -0.42
CA ALA A 29 -1.04 9.73 1.01
C ALA A 29 -2.45 10.19 1.40
N ILE A 30 -2.93 11.27 0.82
CA ILE A 30 -4.30 11.76 1.06
C ILE A 30 -5.33 10.75 0.54
N ARG A 31 -5.16 10.26 -0.70
CA ARG A 31 -6.07 9.27 -1.29
C ARG A 31 -6.13 7.98 -0.46
N LEU A 32 -4.97 7.49 -0.05
CA LEU A 32 -4.87 6.28 0.76
C LEU A 32 -5.56 6.47 2.12
N THR A 33 -5.36 7.61 2.74
CA THR A 33 -6.01 7.95 4.03
C THR A 33 -7.53 7.92 3.91
N MET A 34 -8.06 8.50 2.85
CA MET A 34 -9.52 8.50 2.62
C MET A 34 -10.06 7.09 2.40
N ALA A 35 -9.32 6.24 1.67
CA ALA A 35 -9.71 4.85 1.45
C ALA A 35 -9.69 4.03 2.74
N PHE A 36 -8.70 4.26 3.62
CA PHE A 36 -8.53 3.53 4.87
C PHE A 36 -9.50 3.96 5.96
N ALA A 37 -10.08 5.15 5.85
CA ALA A 37 -10.90 5.75 6.91
C ALA A 37 -12.21 5.01 7.21
N GLY A 38 -12.63 4.09 6.35
CA GLY A 38 -13.83 3.31 6.58
C GLY A 38 -15.05 3.81 5.80
N PRO A 39 -16.23 3.25 6.06
CA PRO A 39 -17.46 3.64 5.36
C PRO A 39 -17.79 5.12 5.55
N PRO A 40 -18.42 5.77 4.52
CA PRO A 40 -18.73 7.19 4.61
C PRO A 40 -19.63 7.61 5.76
N GLU A 41 -20.42 6.68 6.27
CA GLU A 41 -21.32 6.91 7.40
C GLU A 41 -20.62 6.91 8.76
N ASP A 42 -19.38 6.45 8.84
CA ASP A 42 -18.61 6.43 10.08
C ASP A 42 -17.81 7.73 10.25
N ASP A 43 -17.72 8.22 11.48
CA ASP A 43 -16.82 9.33 11.81
C ASP A 43 -15.37 8.86 11.76
N ILE A 44 -14.51 9.76 11.29
CA ILE A 44 -13.08 9.50 11.11
C ILE A 44 -12.30 10.25 12.20
N ASP A 45 -11.45 9.55 12.94
CA ASP A 45 -10.44 10.21 13.77
C ASP A 45 -9.16 10.38 12.94
N TRP A 46 -8.85 11.63 12.58
CA TRP A 46 -7.74 11.96 11.70
C TRP A 46 -6.38 11.59 12.30
N ALA A 47 -6.28 11.55 13.64
CA ALA A 47 -5.04 11.14 14.29
C ALA A 47 -4.71 9.67 14.07
N ASP A 48 -5.76 8.80 13.99
CA ASP A 48 -5.60 7.36 13.79
C ASP A 48 -5.34 7.00 12.33
N VAL A 49 -5.94 7.73 11.38
CA VAL A 49 -5.87 7.47 9.95
C VAL A 49 -5.25 8.65 9.21
N SER A 50 -4.20 9.21 9.77
CA SER A 50 -3.61 10.45 9.26
C SER A 50 -2.86 10.27 7.92
N PRO A 51 -2.76 11.34 7.12
CA PRO A 51 -1.89 11.33 5.93
C PRO A 51 -0.42 11.05 6.26
N ALA A 52 0.05 11.43 7.45
CA ALA A 52 1.41 11.11 7.90
C ALA A 52 1.61 9.61 8.03
N ALA A 53 0.64 8.89 8.62
CA ALA A 53 0.69 7.43 8.73
C ALA A 53 0.64 6.76 7.35
N SER A 54 -0.22 7.25 6.46
CA SER A 54 -0.30 6.75 5.07
C SER A 54 1.01 7.00 4.31
N ALA A 55 1.62 8.16 4.47
CA ALA A 55 2.91 8.48 3.86
C ALA A 55 4.01 7.53 4.33
N LYS A 56 4.04 7.20 5.63
CA LYS A 56 4.99 6.23 6.18
C LYS A 56 4.79 4.83 5.58
N PHE A 57 3.55 4.39 5.46
CA PHE A 57 3.25 3.11 4.84
C PHE A 57 3.70 3.09 3.39
N LEU A 58 3.38 4.11 2.61
CA LEU A 58 3.79 4.20 1.19
C LEU A 58 5.31 4.21 1.04
N ALA A 59 6.03 4.88 1.93
CA ALA A 59 7.49 4.86 1.94
C ALA A 59 8.04 3.45 2.20
N ARG A 60 7.40 2.71 3.11
CA ARG A 60 7.78 1.32 3.40
C ARG A 60 7.53 0.40 2.20
N ALA A 61 6.38 0.55 1.55
CA ALA A 61 6.05 -0.22 0.34
C ALA A 61 7.04 0.10 -0.79
N TRP A 62 7.32 1.37 -1.02
CA TRP A 62 8.29 1.81 -2.02
C TRP A 62 9.69 1.21 -1.75
N ARG A 63 10.09 1.16 -0.49
CA ARG A 63 11.39 0.57 -0.11
C ARG A 63 11.46 -0.93 -0.41
N ILE A 64 10.34 -1.65 -0.30
CA ILE A 64 10.28 -3.06 -0.72
C ILE A 64 10.66 -3.17 -2.19
N ALA A 65 10.03 -2.37 -3.06
CA ALA A 65 10.34 -2.39 -4.49
C ALA A 65 11.80 -2.02 -4.79
N LYS A 66 12.35 -1.06 -4.05
CA LYS A 66 13.75 -0.63 -4.18
C LYS A 66 14.72 -1.73 -3.78
N ASP A 67 14.40 -2.50 -2.75
CA ASP A 67 15.30 -3.51 -2.18
C ASP A 67 15.26 -4.85 -2.93
N VAL A 68 14.21 -5.12 -3.72
CA VAL A 68 14.15 -6.32 -4.56
C VAL A 68 15.35 -6.36 -5.50
N ASP A 69 16.09 -7.48 -5.46
CA ASP A 69 17.33 -7.65 -6.22
C ASP A 69 17.26 -8.92 -7.07
N SER A 70 16.30 -8.94 -7.99
CA SER A 70 16.10 -10.00 -8.96
C SER A 70 15.61 -9.41 -10.28
N GLU A 71 15.67 -10.20 -11.36
CA GLU A 71 15.27 -9.74 -12.68
C GLU A 71 13.75 -9.85 -12.90
N PRO A 72 13.17 -8.98 -13.75
CA PRO A 72 11.74 -9.06 -14.09
C PRO A 72 11.30 -10.41 -14.67
N THR A 73 12.23 -11.16 -15.23
CA THR A 73 11.98 -12.47 -15.83
C THR A 73 12.12 -13.62 -14.83
N ALA A 74 12.31 -13.35 -13.54
CA ALA A 74 12.47 -14.37 -12.53
C ALA A 74 11.29 -15.35 -12.49
N ASP A 75 11.59 -16.62 -12.26
CA ASP A 75 10.56 -17.65 -12.12
C ASP A 75 10.01 -17.63 -10.69
N PHE A 76 8.80 -17.12 -10.51
CA PHE A 76 8.18 -17.02 -9.19
C PHE A 76 7.96 -18.38 -8.54
N ALA A 77 7.69 -19.42 -9.34
CA ALA A 77 7.46 -20.76 -8.82
C ALA A 77 8.70 -21.37 -8.15
N ALA A 78 9.88 -20.87 -8.50
CA ALA A 78 11.14 -21.30 -7.88
C ALA A 78 11.42 -20.61 -6.54
N GLY A 79 10.63 -19.60 -6.17
CA GLY A 79 10.81 -18.84 -4.94
C GLY A 79 10.27 -19.55 -3.70
N ASP A 80 10.47 -18.90 -2.55
CA ASP A 80 10.05 -19.41 -1.26
C ASP A 80 8.54 -19.64 -1.19
N LYS A 81 8.13 -20.83 -0.79
CA LYS A 81 6.71 -21.21 -0.74
C LYS A 81 5.92 -20.43 0.30
N GLY A 82 6.53 -20.11 1.43
CA GLY A 82 5.88 -19.33 2.48
C GLY A 82 5.57 -17.91 2.02
N VAL A 83 6.52 -17.27 1.34
CA VAL A 83 6.33 -15.94 0.77
C VAL A 83 5.26 -15.97 -0.32
N ARG A 84 5.31 -16.95 -1.20
CA ARG A 84 4.28 -17.11 -2.25
C ARG A 84 2.89 -17.31 -1.65
N LYS A 85 2.79 -18.10 -0.59
CA LYS A 85 1.52 -18.31 0.12
C LYS A 85 0.96 -17.00 0.66
N ALA A 86 1.81 -16.18 1.29
CA ALA A 86 1.40 -14.88 1.82
C ALA A 86 0.89 -13.96 0.70
N THR A 87 1.56 -13.93 -0.45
CA THR A 87 1.16 -13.14 -1.61
C THR A 87 -0.19 -13.62 -2.16
N HIS A 88 -0.38 -14.92 -2.31
CA HIS A 88 -1.63 -15.46 -2.86
C HIS A 88 -2.81 -15.27 -1.90
N GLN A 89 -2.59 -15.40 -0.61
CA GLN A 89 -3.61 -15.08 0.40
C GLN A 89 -3.99 -13.59 0.37
N PHE A 90 -2.99 -12.72 0.18
CA PHE A 90 -3.23 -11.30 -0.01
C PHE A 90 -4.12 -11.05 -1.24
N LEU A 91 -3.79 -11.65 -2.38
CA LEU A 91 -4.55 -11.45 -3.62
C LEU A 91 -6.01 -11.81 -3.45
N VAL A 92 -6.30 -12.97 -2.85
CA VAL A 92 -7.69 -13.40 -2.60
C VAL A 92 -8.41 -12.43 -1.68
N GLY A 93 -7.82 -12.07 -0.55
CA GLY A 93 -8.44 -11.19 0.43
C GLY A 93 -8.61 -9.76 -0.10
N PHE A 94 -7.63 -9.27 -0.86
CA PHE A 94 -7.69 -7.95 -1.47
C PHE A 94 -8.80 -7.87 -2.52
N GLU A 95 -8.88 -8.85 -3.42
CA GLU A 95 -9.91 -8.89 -4.44
C GLU A 95 -11.32 -8.94 -3.83
N GLU A 96 -11.53 -9.78 -2.83
CA GLU A 96 -12.80 -9.85 -2.11
C GLU A 96 -13.17 -8.51 -1.46
N ALA A 97 -12.20 -7.84 -0.85
CA ALA A 97 -12.42 -6.55 -0.21
C ALA A 97 -12.80 -5.47 -1.22
N ILE A 98 -12.14 -5.43 -2.37
CA ILE A 98 -12.43 -4.45 -3.42
C ILE A 98 -13.81 -4.70 -4.03
N GLU A 99 -14.16 -5.95 -4.33
CA GLU A 99 -15.49 -6.31 -4.85
C GLU A 99 -16.61 -5.95 -3.88
N ALA A 100 -16.35 -6.06 -2.58
CA ALA A 100 -17.32 -5.72 -1.53
C ALA A 100 -17.31 -4.22 -1.18
N HIS A 101 -16.52 -3.41 -1.85
CA HIS A 101 -16.31 -1.97 -1.57
C HIS A 101 -15.80 -1.71 -0.14
N LYS A 102 -15.06 -2.65 0.42
CA LYS A 102 -14.42 -2.53 1.73
C LYS A 102 -12.95 -2.12 1.56
N PHE A 103 -12.74 -0.89 1.08
CA PHE A 103 -11.41 -0.41 0.73
C PHE A 103 -10.46 -0.36 1.94
N ASN A 104 -10.98 -0.05 3.13
CA ASN A 104 -10.21 -0.08 4.38
C ASN A 104 -9.63 -1.48 4.66
N VAL A 105 -10.39 -2.54 4.37
CA VAL A 105 -9.92 -3.92 4.50
C VAL A 105 -8.85 -4.22 3.46
N GLY A 106 -9.03 -3.76 2.22
CA GLY A 106 -8.03 -3.90 1.16
C GLY A 106 -6.71 -3.25 1.52
N VAL A 107 -6.74 -2.04 2.05
CA VAL A 107 -5.53 -1.33 2.49
C VAL A 107 -4.85 -2.08 3.65
N ALA A 108 -5.64 -2.58 4.61
CA ALA A 108 -5.09 -3.38 5.71
C ALA A 108 -4.37 -4.64 5.21
N LYS A 109 -4.93 -5.32 4.19
CA LYS A 109 -4.27 -6.47 3.55
C LYS A 109 -2.95 -6.08 2.89
N ALA A 110 -2.90 -4.92 2.23
CA ALA A 110 -1.67 -4.42 1.63
C ALA A 110 -0.61 -4.13 2.70
N MET A 111 -1.00 -3.61 3.85
CA MET A 111 -0.10 -3.38 4.98
C MET A 111 0.46 -4.70 5.53
N GLU A 112 -0.37 -5.73 5.66
CA GLU A 112 0.05 -7.06 6.09
C GLU A 112 1.08 -7.66 5.13
N LEU A 113 0.83 -7.57 3.82
CA LEU A 113 1.77 -8.06 2.81
C LEU A 113 3.10 -7.30 2.87
N THR A 114 3.06 -5.99 3.02
CA THR A 114 4.26 -5.16 3.15
C THR A 114 5.10 -5.61 4.35
N ASN A 115 4.47 -5.88 5.48
CA ASN A 115 5.17 -6.37 6.68
C ASN A 115 5.78 -7.75 6.44
N ALA A 116 5.05 -8.65 5.77
CA ALA A 116 5.56 -10.00 5.45
C ALA A 116 6.77 -9.93 4.51
N LEU A 117 6.71 -9.08 3.49
CA LEU A 117 7.83 -8.89 2.55
C LEU A 117 9.04 -8.27 3.23
N ARG A 118 8.81 -7.27 4.11
CA ARG A 118 9.91 -6.66 4.86
C ARG A 118 10.64 -7.69 5.72
N LYS A 119 9.88 -8.52 6.40
CA LYS A 119 10.45 -9.60 7.21
C LYS A 119 11.21 -10.61 6.37
N ALA A 120 10.66 -10.99 5.21
CA ALA A 120 11.31 -11.93 4.30
C ALA A 120 12.66 -11.40 3.80
N ILE A 121 12.74 -10.11 3.47
CA ILE A 121 13.97 -9.48 2.99
C ILE A 121 15.01 -9.39 4.11
N ASP A 122 14.61 -8.95 5.29
CA ASP A 122 15.56 -8.61 6.38
C ASP A 122 15.95 -9.82 7.22
N GLN A 123 15.04 -10.78 7.42
CA GLN A 123 15.20 -11.87 8.37
C GLN A 123 14.95 -13.26 7.79
N GLY A 124 14.59 -13.34 6.52
CA GLY A 124 14.22 -14.59 5.85
C GLY A 124 15.08 -14.86 4.61
N VAL A 125 14.40 -15.11 3.49
CA VAL A 125 15.02 -15.56 2.26
C VAL A 125 15.83 -14.49 1.53
N GLY A 126 15.65 -13.23 1.88
CA GLY A 126 16.42 -12.12 1.33
C GLY A 126 15.82 -11.50 0.06
N PRO A 127 16.46 -10.40 -0.43
CA PRO A 127 15.91 -9.60 -1.53
C PRO A 127 16.03 -10.24 -2.91
N LYS A 128 16.80 -11.31 -3.04
CA LYS A 128 17.04 -11.98 -4.33
C LYS A 128 16.02 -13.06 -4.63
N ASP A 129 15.21 -13.47 -3.66
CA ASP A 129 14.23 -14.53 -3.85
C ASP A 129 13.13 -14.10 -4.81
N SER A 130 12.80 -14.97 -5.78
CA SER A 130 11.80 -14.66 -6.81
C SER A 130 10.38 -14.50 -6.23
N ALA A 131 10.06 -15.16 -5.11
CA ALA A 131 8.78 -14.99 -4.45
C ALA A 131 8.65 -13.61 -3.79
N VAL A 132 9.76 -13.02 -3.32
CA VAL A 132 9.78 -11.65 -2.81
C VAL A 132 9.46 -10.68 -3.95
N ARG A 133 10.02 -10.89 -5.13
CA ARG A 133 9.67 -10.09 -6.31
C ARG A 133 8.19 -10.20 -6.67
N GLU A 134 7.67 -11.41 -6.71
CA GLU A 134 6.24 -11.64 -6.98
C GLU A 134 5.37 -10.82 -6.02
N GLY A 135 5.65 -10.88 -4.71
CA GLY A 135 4.93 -10.13 -3.71
C GLY A 135 5.02 -8.63 -3.92
N ALA A 136 6.21 -8.12 -4.25
CA ALA A 136 6.43 -6.70 -4.52
C ALA A 136 5.66 -6.23 -5.75
N GLU A 137 5.63 -7.02 -6.83
CA GLU A 137 4.89 -6.69 -8.05
C GLU A 137 3.38 -6.66 -7.79
N GLU A 138 2.86 -7.64 -7.08
CA GLU A 138 1.43 -7.67 -6.74
C GLU A 138 1.05 -6.53 -5.79
N LEU A 139 1.93 -6.17 -4.86
CA LEU A 139 1.71 -5.02 -3.98
C LEU A 139 1.63 -3.71 -4.80
N ALA A 140 2.54 -3.51 -5.76
CA ALA A 140 2.52 -2.33 -6.62
C ALA A 140 1.23 -2.25 -7.43
N LYS A 141 0.78 -3.37 -8.01
CA LYS A 141 -0.49 -3.43 -8.77
C LYS A 141 -1.67 -3.07 -7.87
N ALA A 142 -1.73 -3.62 -6.66
CA ALA A 142 -2.81 -3.36 -5.71
C ALA A 142 -2.85 -1.88 -5.31
N LEU A 143 -1.70 -1.28 -5.04
CA LEU A 143 -1.60 0.12 -4.64
C LEU A 143 -1.98 1.10 -5.75
N SER A 144 -2.01 0.67 -7.02
CA SER A 144 -2.38 1.54 -8.13
C SER A 144 -3.79 2.13 -7.98
N GLN A 145 -4.66 1.47 -7.24
CA GLN A 145 -6.02 1.93 -7.00
C GLN A 145 -6.10 3.07 -5.98
N PHE A 146 -5.14 3.16 -5.07
CA PHE A 146 -5.15 4.13 -3.96
C PHE A 146 -4.04 5.16 -4.06
N ALA A 147 -2.90 4.77 -4.59
CA ALA A 147 -1.68 5.58 -4.63
C ALA A 147 -0.99 5.41 -5.98
N PRO A 148 -1.58 5.94 -7.06
CA PRO A 148 -1.10 5.68 -8.43
C PRO A 148 0.33 6.16 -8.69
N TYR A 149 0.76 7.28 -8.12
CA TYR A 149 2.11 7.80 -8.35
C TYR A 149 3.15 6.91 -7.67
N THR A 150 2.91 6.53 -6.44
CA THR A 150 3.80 5.62 -5.69
C THR A 150 3.88 4.26 -6.37
N SER A 151 2.74 3.72 -6.81
CA SER A 151 2.70 2.40 -7.46
C SER A 151 3.44 2.40 -8.80
N GLU A 152 3.36 3.48 -9.59
CA GLU A 152 4.14 3.61 -10.82
C GLU A 152 5.63 3.67 -10.56
N ASP A 153 6.07 4.41 -9.54
CA ASP A 153 7.47 4.44 -9.13
C ASP A 153 7.96 3.06 -8.73
N MET A 154 7.17 2.34 -7.94
CA MET A 154 7.51 0.97 -7.54
C MET A 154 7.63 0.04 -8.76
N TRP A 155 6.69 0.16 -9.70
CA TRP A 155 6.65 -0.66 -10.91
C TRP A 155 7.91 -0.45 -11.75
N GLN A 156 8.32 0.81 -11.92
CA GLN A 156 9.54 1.14 -12.64
C GLN A 156 10.80 0.67 -11.89
N LEU A 157 10.85 0.79 -10.56
CA LEU A 157 11.94 0.26 -9.74
C LEU A 157 12.09 -1.26 -9.90
N LEU A 158 10.98 -1.95 -10.13
CA LEU A 158 10.97 -3.40 -10.36
C LEU A 158 11.37 -3.77 -11.80
N GLY A 159 11.66 -2.78 -12.65
CA GLY A 159 12.18 -2.98 -13.98
C GLY A 159 11.16 -3.09 -15.10
N HIS A 160 9.93 -2.69 -14.82
CA HIS A 160 8.83 -2.75 -15.80
C HIS A 160 8.59 -1.41 -16.49
N GLU A 161 8.02 -1.48 -17.69
CA GLU A 161 7.55 -0.30 -18.41
C GLU A 161 6.25 0.24 -17.78
N PRO A 162 6.01 1.57 -17.84
CA PRO A 162 4.70 2.11 -17.47
C PRO A 162 3.60 1.55 -18.38
N ALA A 163 2.34 1.45 -17.96
CA ALA A 163 1.79 1.83 -16.67
C ALA A 163 1.38 0.60 -15.90
N VAL A 164 1.53 0.65 -14.57
CA VAL A 164 1.18 -0.47 -13.68
C VAL A 164 -0.30 -0.84 -13.77
N ALA A 165 -1.18 0.13 -13.94
CA ALA A 165 -2.63 -0.10 -14.01
C ALA A 165 -3.04 -1.01 -15.17
N LEU A 166 -2.22 -1.13 -16.22
CA LEU A 166 -2.49 -1.98 -17.38
C LEU A 166 -2.02 -3.42 -17.17
N ALA A 167 -1.26 -3.70 -16.12
CA ALA A 167 -0.68 -5.03 -15.89
C ALA A 167 -1.69 -6.06 -15.40
N GLY A 168 -2.79 -5.61 -14.75
CA GLY A 168 -3.80 -6.50 -14.16
C GLY A 168 -3.30 -7.30 -12.97
N PHE A 169 -4.22 -7.95 -12.26
CA PHE A 169 -3.91 -8.81 -11.14
C PHE A 169 -3.70 -10.26 -11.58
N GLY A 170 -2.91 -10.99 -10.82
CA GLY A 170 -2.70 -12.40 -10.99
C GLY A 170 -1.50 -12.79 -11.77
#